data_aae0e05d586342664a9aa7aeb544867d
#
_entry.id   aae0e05d586342664a9aa7aeb544867d
#
_cell.length_a   1.000
_cell.length_b   1.000
_cell.length_c   1.000
_cell.angle_alpha   90.00
_cell.angle_beta   90.00
_cell.angle_gamma   90.00
#
_symmetry.space_group_name_H-M   'P 1'
#
loop_
_entity.id
_entity.type
_entity.pdbx_description
1 polymer ?
#
loop_
_entity_poly.entity_id
_entity_poly.type
_entity_poly.pdbx_seq_one_letter_code
_entity_poly.pdbx_strand_id
1 'polypeptide(L)'
;FIVMAVIYLGFSIIWLVDRLYLIRNHIFTACHECKEKSLIPTYICPRCGAQHTNLTPGVYGILKRRCNCGEKLPTTFFNGRKNLDAICPHCGTPLSNREAVPICIPIVGGRSVGKTAFITAFSKEFIDEVAPAKSWETEFYNDAKADMYKEIEQDYRMGSTRMTDRPQDVNKASSISFSFFVKGAPFSPERLVHVYD
;
A
#
# COMPACT_ATOMS: atom_id res chain seq x y z
N PHE A 1 -34.49 -2.16 -25.60
CA PHE A 1 -33.11 -2.49 -26.01
C PHE A 1 -32.20 -1.28 -25.90
N ILE A 2 -32.56 -0.11 -26.45
CA ILE A 2 -31.74 1.11 -26.45
C ILE A 2 -31.36 1.55 -25.04
N VAL A 3 -32.31 1.60 -24.10
CA VAL A 3 -32.08 1.99 -22.70
C VAL A 3 -31.08 1.07 -22.03
N MET A 4 -31.19 -0.24 -22.23
CA MET A 4 -30.24 -1.22 -21.66
C MET A 4 -28.84 -1.03 -22.27
N ALA A 5 -28.75 -0.80 -23.59
CA ALA A 5 -27.48 -0.54 -24.24
C ALA A 5 -26.78 0.70 -23.68
N VAL A 6 -27.52 1.80 -23.42
CA VAL A 6 -26.98 3.02 -22.83
C VAL A 6 -26.47 2.78 -21.40
N ILE A 7 -27.22 2.01 -20.58
CA ILE A 7 -26.81 1.65 -19.23
C ILE A 7 -25.51 0.82 -19.23
N TYR A 8 -25.42 -0.21 -20.06
CA TYR A 8 -24.20 -1.04 -20.18
C TYR A 8 -23.01 -0.25 -20.70
N LEU A 9 -23.22 0.66 -21.64
CA LEU A 9 -22.19 1.56 -22.14
C LEU A 9 -21.65 2.45 -21.00
N GLY A 10 -22.55 3.00 -20.16
CA GLY A 10 -22.15 3.77 -18.97
C GLY A 10 -21.29 2.95 -17.99
N PHE A 11 -21.67 1.69 -17.71
CA PHE A 11 -20.87 0.80 -16.86
C PHE A 11 -19.49 0.53 -17.46
N SER A 12 -19.44 0.27 -18.77
CA SER A 12 -18.20 0.00 -19.49
C SER A 12 -17.24 1.18 -19.45
N ILE A 13 -17.75 2.40 -19.57
CA ILE A 13 -16.94 3.63 -19.48
C ILE A 13 -16.33 3.77 -18.09
N ILE A 14 -17.12 3.63 -17.02
CA ILE A 14 -16.63 3.76 -15.63
C ILE A 14 -15.60 2.66 -15.35
N TRP A 15 -15.87 1.44 -15.75
CA TRP A 15 -14.94 0.33 -15.61
C TRP A 15 -13.62 0.59 -16.37
N LEU A 16 -13.71 1.11 -17.59
CA LEU A 16 -12.55 1.42 -18.43
C LEU A 16 -11.70 2.53 -17.79
N VAL A 17 -12.34 3.59 -17.30
CA VAL A 17 -11.65 4.70 -16.63
C VAL A 17 -10.92 4.22 -15.38
N ASP A 18 -11.57 3.41 -14.52
CA ASP A 18 -10.93 2.82 -13.32
C ASP A 18 -9.70 1.97 -13.73
N ARG A 19 -9.83 1.13 -14.75
CA ARG A 19 -8.74 0.29 -15.27
C ARG A 19 -7.59 1.09 -15.87
N LEU A 20 -7.89 2.04 -16.72
CA LEU A 20 -6.87 2.91 -17.33
C LEU A 20 -6.13 3.71 -16.27
N TYR A 21 -6.84 4.19 -15.25
CA TYR A 21 -6.21 4.91 -14.16
C TYR A 21 -5.21 4.02 -13.40
N LEU A 22 -5.58 2.79 -13.04
CA LEU A 22 -4.69 1.85 -12.35
C LEU A 22 -3.45 1.52 -13.20
N ILE A 23 -3.65 1.22 -14.49
CA ILE A 23 -2.55 0.87 -15.39
C ILE A 23 -1.61 2.07 -15.60
N ARG A 24 -2.16 3.26 -15.88
CA ARG A 24 -1.37 4.46 -16.14
C ARG A 24 -0.53 4.87 -14.93
N ASN A 25 -1.05 4.70 -13.74
CA ASN A 25 -0.33 5.04 -12.51
C ASN A 25 0.50 3.88 -11.95
N HIS A 26 0.61 2.76 -12.68
CA HIS A 26 1.37 1.57 -12.26
C HIS A 26 0.96 1.04 -10.88
N ILE A 27 -0.34 1.10 -10.57
CA ILE A 27 -0.89 0.60 -9.31
C ILE A 27 -1.13 -0.89 -9.45
N PHE A 28 -0.21 -1.68 -8.91
CA PHE A 28 -0.29 -3.14 -8.88
C PHE A 28 -0.10 -3.63 -7.44
N THR A 29 -0.83 -4.64 -7.07
CA THR A 29 -0.62 -5.34 -5.81
C THR A 29 0.29 -6.54 -6.05
N ALA A 30 1.46 -6.56 -5.41
CA ALA A 30 2.40 -7.68 -5.47
C ALA A 30 2.33 -8.49 -4.17
N CYS A 31 2.21 -9.80 -4.30
CA CYS A 31 2.26 -10.70 -3.15
C CYS A 31 3.71 -10.97 -2.74
N HIS A 32 4.01 -10.87 -1.44
CA HIS A 32 5.36 -11.13 -0.92
C HIS A 32 5.70 -12.62 -0.87
N GLU A 33 4.69 -13.50 -0.78
CA GLU A 33 4.86 -14.95 -0.74
C GLU A 33 5.03 -15.55 -2.14
N CYS A 34 4.03 -15.44 -2.99
CA CYS A 34 4.06 -16.04 -4.34
C CYS A 34 4.69 -15.13 -5.40
N LYS A 35 5.02 -13.87 -5.07
CA LYS A 35 5.60 -12.83 -5.97
C LYS A 35 4.75 -12.50 -7.20
N GLU A 36 3.55 -13.05 -7.28
CA GLU A 36 2.61 -12.74 -8.35
C GLU A 36 2.05 -11.31 -8.20
N LYS A 37 1.87 -10.66 -9.35
CA LYS A 37 1.31 -9.32 -9.44
C LYS A 37 -0.14 -9.40 -9.91
N SER A 38 -1.02 -8.73 -9.21
CA SER A 38 -2.42 -8.59 -9.61
C SER A 38 -2.84 -7.12 -9.68
N LEU A 39 -3.61 -6.77 -10.69
CA LEU A 39 -4.15 -5.42 -10.85
C LEU A 39 -5.27 -5.16 -9.84
N ILE A 40 -6.06 -6.18 -9.54
CA ILE A 40 -7.13 -6.14 -8.56
C ILE A 40 -7.01 -7.40 -7.68
N PRO A 41 -6.75 -7.24 -6.38
CA PRO A 41 -6.72 -8.34 -5.44
C PRO A 41 -8.14 -8.83 -5.10
N THR A 42 -8.24 -9.86 -4.28
CA THR A 42 -9.50 -10.28 -3.65
C THR A 42 -9.71 -9.47 -2.39
N TYR A 43 -10.81 -8.75 -2.29
CA TYR A 43 -11.12 -7.89 -1.13
C TYR A 43 -11.92 -8.64 -0.08
N ILE A 44 -11.74 -8.26 1.16
CA ILE A 44 -12.45 -8.83 2.32
C ILE A 44 -13.50 -7.83 2.79
N CYS A 45 -14.71 -8.31 3.03
CA CYS A 45 -15.75 -7.49 3.63
C CYS A 45 -15.40 -7.19 5.10
N PRO A 46 -15.34 -5.92 5.53
CA PRO A 46 -14.95 -5.56 6.89
C PRO A 46 -15.98 -6.04 7.94
N ARG A 47 -17.22 -6.33 7.54
CA ARG A 47 -18.28 -6.73 8.45
C ARG A 47 -18.38 -8.25 8.66
N CYS A 48 -18.23 -9.03 7.61
CA CYS A 48 -18.49 -10.48 7.68
C CYS A 48 -17.30 -11.34 7.20
N GLY A 49 -16.20 -10.75 6.78
CA GLY A 49 -15.04 -11.48 6.27
C GLY A 49 -15.23 -12.15 4.90
N ALA A 50 -16.37 -11.95 4.24
CA ALA A 50 -16.63 -12.57 2.93
C ALA A 50 -15.66 -12.04 1.88
N GLN A 51 -15.14 -12.95 1.06
CA GLN A 51 -14.19 -12.63 0.01
C GLN A 51 -14.93 -12.20 -1.27
N HIS A 52 -14.46 -11.11 -1.87
CA HIS A 52 -14.99 -10.54 -3.12
C HIS A 52 -13.91 -10.48 -4.17
N THR A 53 -13.92 -11.45 -5.08
CA THR A 53 -13.12 -11.41 -6.31
C THR A 53 -13.75 -10.42 -7.29
N ASN A 54 -12.95 -9.71 -8.07
CA ASN A 54 -13.43 -8.78 -9.09
C ASN A 54 -14.42 -7.72 -8.56
N LEU A 55 -14.04 -7.03 -7.49
CA LEU A 55 -14.81 -5.89 -6.97
C LEU A 55 -14.66 -4.68 -7.91
N THR A 56 -15.39 -4.72 -9.02
CA THR A 56 -15.33 -3.72 -10.10
C THR A 56 -16.73 -3.20 -10.41
N PRO A 57 -16.84 -2.00 -11.01
CA PRO A 57 -18.12 -1.48 -11.50
C PRO A 57 -18.81 -2.47 -12.44
N GLY A 58 -20.10 -2.65 -12.27
CA GLY A 58 -20.87 -3.57 -13.09
C GLY A 58 -22.34 -3.64 -12.70
N VAL A 59 -23.02 -4.67 -13.18
CA VAL A 59 -24.47 -4.88 -12.99
C VAL A 59 -24.89 -4.96 -11.50
N TYR A 60 -23.99 -5.44 -10.64
CA TYR A 60 -24.24 -5.54 -9.19
C TYR A 60 -23.99 -4.24 -8.40
N GLY A 61 -23.64 -3.19 -9.08
CA GLY A 61 -23.40 -1.85 -8.52
C GLY A 61 -22.30 -1.11 -9.25
N ILE A 62 -22.54 0.17 -9.53
CA ILE A 62 -21.60 1.04 -10.26
C ILE A 62 -20.49 1.52 -9.32
N LEU A 63 -20.88 2.20 -8.25
CA LEU A 63 -19.95 2.78 -7.28
C LEU A 63 -19.84 1.94 -6.00
N LYS A 64 -20.90 1.20 -5.66
CA LYS A 64 -20.94 0.36 -4.46
C LYS A 64 -21.66 -0.95 -4.77
N ARG A 65 -21.05 -2.06 -4.40
CA ARG A 65 -21.64 -3.39 -4.46
C ARG A 65 -22.08 -3.83 -3.07
N ARG A 66 -23.24 -4.45 -2.94
CA ARG A 66 -23.70 -5.01 -1.66
C ARG A 66 -23.09 -6.39 -1.44
N CYS A 67 -22.51 -6.58 -0.25
CA CYS A 67 -22.18 -7.90 0.26
C CYS A 67 -23.44 -8.64 0.70
N ASN A 68 -23.37 -9.97 0.82
CA ASN A 68 -24.49 -10.78 1.33
C ASN A 68 -24.91 -10.39 2.76
N CYS A 69 -24.01 -9.81 3.55
CA CYS A 69 -24.32 -9.28 4.89
C CYS A 69 -25.00 -7.90 4.87
N GLY A 70 -25.23 -7.31 3.69
CA GLY A 70 -25.83 -6.00 3.52
C GLY A 70 -24.84 -4.84 3.46
N GLU A 71 -23.56 -5.06 3.77
CA GLU A 71 -22.52 -4.04 3.73
C GLU A 71 -22.28 -3.52 2.30
N LYS A 72 -22.03 -2.20 2.16
CA LYS A 72 -21.83 -1.55 0.87
C LYS A 72 -20.34 -1.39 0.61
N LEU A 73 -19.79 -2.22 -0.26
CA LEU A 73 -18.39 -2.19 -0.64
C LEU A 73 -18.14 -1.28 -1.84
N PRO A 74 -17.16 -0.38 -1.80
CA PRO A 74 -16.79 0.47 -2.93
C PRO A 74 -16.21 -0.36 -4.08
N THR A 75 -16.56 -0.02 -5.32
CA THR A 75 -16.18 -0.80 -6.51
C THR A 75 -15.08 -0.13 -7.34
N THR A 76 -14.79 1.14 -7.09
CA THR A 76 -13.75 1.90 -7.80
C THR A 76 -12.66 2.37 -6.86
N PHE A 77 -11.47 2.60 -7.40
CA PHE A 77 -10.34 3.16 -6.66
C PHE A 77 -10.73 4.47 -5.96
N PHE A 78 -11.33 5.41 -6.69
CA PHE A 78 -11.71 6.72 -6.17
C PHE A 78 -12.80 6.69 -5.08
N ASN A 79 -13.62 5.66 -5.08
CA ASN A 79 -14.70 5.51 -4.09
C ASN A 79 -14.24 4.79 -2.80
N GLY A 80 -12.93 4.53 -2.66
CA GLY A 80 -12.33 3.97 -1.44
C GLY A 80 -12.13 2.46 -1.46
N ARG A 81 -12.17 1.79 -2.63
CA ARG A 81 -11.83 0.36 -2.75
C ARG A 81 -10.44 0.06 -2.20
N LYS A 82 -9.50 0.97 -2.39
CA LYS A 82 -8.14 0.90 -1.89
C LYS A 82 -8.00 0.76 -0.36
N ASN A 83 -9.03 1.14 0.40
CA ASN A 83 -9.03 1.09 1.86
C ASN A 83 -9.57 -0.25 2.41
N LEU A 84 -9.99 -1.17 1.55
CA LEU A 84 -10.45 -2.49 1.95
C LEU A 84 -9.26 -3.42 2.16
N ASP A 85 -9.36 -4.27 3.17
CA ASP A 85 -8.42 -5.38 3.34
C ASP A 85 -8.49 -6.32 2.14
N ALA A 86 -7.33 -6.80 1.73
CA ALA A 86 -7.19 -7.61 0.55
C ALA A 86 -6.34 -8.85 0.79
N ILE A 87 -6.61 -9.89 0.01
CA ILE A 87 -5.82 -11.12 -0.03
C ILE A 87 -5.33 -11.39 -1.45
N CYS A 88 -4.23 -12.10 -1.56
CA CYS A 88 -3.71 -12.53 -2.84
C CYS A 88 -4.69 -13.49 -3.54
N PRO A 89 -5.08 -13.23 -4.80
CA PRO A 89 -5.98 -14.12 -5.52
C PRO A 89 -5.34 -15.49 -5.85
N HIS A 90 -4.01 -15.62 -5.78
CA HIS A 90 -3.28 -16.83 -6.11
C HIS A 90 -3.02 -17.73 -4.91
N CYS A 91 -2.53 -17.18 -3.80
CA CYS A 91 -2.14 -17.96 -2.62
C CYS A 91 -2.97 -17.68 -1.36
N GLY A 92 -3.89 -16.71 -1.40
CA GLY A 92 -4.75 -16.36 -0.27
C GLY A 92 -4.06 -15.60 0.87
N THR A 93 -2.77 -15.30 0.75
CA THR A 93 -2.03 -14.54 1.78
C THR A 93 -2.59 -13.14 1.93
N PRO A 94 -2.78 -12.64 3.16
CA PRO A 94 -3.20 -11.26 3.39
C PRO A 94 -2.21 -10.28 2.75
N LEU A 95 -2.75 -9.34 2.00
CA LEU A 95 -2.00 -8.27 1.37
C LEU A 95 -2.13 -7.03 2.23
N SER A 96 -1.04 -6.64 2.86
CA SER A 96 -1.01 -5.39 3.63
C SER A 96 -0.92 -4.15 2.72
N ASN A 97 -0.80 -4.37 1.42
CA ASN A 97 -0.66 -3.29 0.46
C ASN A 97 -2.04 -2.80 0.02
N ARG A 98 -2.40 -1.62 0.48
CA ARG A 98 -3.40 -0.79 -0.19
C ARG A 98 -2.97 -0.59 -1.65
N GLU A 99 -3.92 -0.29 -2.54
CA GLU A 99 -3.62 0.06 -3.94
C GLU A 99 -2.77 1.34 -3.99
N ALA A 100 -1.44 1.21 -3.82
CA ALA A 100 -0.48 2.32 -3.78
C ALA A 100 0.66 2.09 -4.78
N VAL A 101 1.29 3.18 -5.21
CA VAL A 101 2.48 3.11 -6.08
C VAL A 101 3.71 2.83 -5.21
N PRO A 102 4.41 1.70 -5.37
CA PRO A 102 5.59 1.41 -4.58
C PRO A 102 6.79 2.25 -5.05
N ILE A 103 7.48 2.88 -4.10
CA ILE A 103 8.76 3.56 -4.30
C ILE A 103 9.78 2.87 -3.41
N CYS A 104 10.70 2.13 -4.01
CA CYS A 104 11.74 1.42 -3.30
C CYS A 104 13.04 2.23 -3.36
N ILE A 105 13.61 2.54 -2.20
CA ILE A 105 14.85 3.29 -2.05
C ILE A 105 15.87 2.37 -1.34
N PRO A 106 16.69 1.63 -2.10
CA PRO A 106 17.75 0.81 -1.51
C PRO A 106 18.92 1.71 -1.09
N ILE A 107 19.43 1.50 0.13
CA ILE A 107 20.64 2.15 0.62
C ILE A 107 21.76 1.13 0.57
N VAL A 108 22.70 1.33 -0.33
CA VAL A 108 23.81 0.41 -0.55
C VAL A 108 25.10 1.00 0.05
N GLY A 109 25.85 0.17 0.75
CA GLY A 109 27.13 0.58 1.33
C GLY A 109 27.78 -0.52 2.14
N GLY A 110 29.05 -0.38 2.45
CA GLY A 110 29.83 -1.31 3.29
C GLY A 110 29.30 -1.38 4.72
N ARG A 111 29.95 -2.22 5.51
CA ARG A 111 29.62 -2.34 6.95
C ARG A 111 30.06 -1.10 7.71
N SER A 112 29.28 -0.73 8.72
CA SER A 112 29.60 0.39 9.65
C SER A 112 29.77 1.76 8.99
N VAL A 113 29.25 1.97 7.76
CA VAL A 113 29.30 3.27 7.06
C VAL A 113 28.13 4.20 7.47
N GLY A 114 27.35 3.84 8.48
CA GLY A 114 26.25 4.69 8.98
C GLY A 114 24.94 4.57 8.19
N LYS A 115 24.69 3.49 7.43
CA LYS A 115 23.44 3.29 6.69
C LYS A 115 22.20 3.42 7.56
N THR A 116 22.19 2.75 8.72
CA THR A 116 21.08 2.84 9.68
C THR A 116 20.82 4.27 10.14
N ALA A 117 21.88 5.00 10.50
CA ALA A 117 21.78 6.39 10.90
C ALA A 117 21.23 7.27 9.75
N PHE A 118 21.68 7.03 8.53
CA PHE A 118 21.16 7.73 7.35
C PHE A 118 19.69 7.43 7.10
N ILE A 119 19.28 6.15 7.12
CA ILE A 119 17.87 5.75 6.92
C ILE A 119 16.98 6.40 7.99
N THR A 120 17.42 6.41 9.25
CA THR A 120 16.69 7.03 10.36
C THR A 120 16.58 8.54 10.18
N ALA A 121 17.69 9.22 9.91
CA ALA A 121 17.71 10.66 9.67
C ALA A 121 16.84 11.06 8.47
N PHE A 122 16.98 10.33 7.36
CA PHE A 122 16.17 10.55 6.15
C PHE A 122 14.68 10.39 6.43
N SER A 123 14.29 9.29 7.09
CA SER A 123 12.88 9.02 7.39
C SER A 123 12.30 10.06 8.33
N LYS A 124 13.08 10.49 9.34
CA LYS A 124 12.70 11.54 10.27
C LYS A 124 12.49 12.87 9.55
N GLU A 125 13.48 13.34 8.81
CA GLU A 125 13.40 14.60 8.07
C GLU A 125 12.24 14.60 7.08
N PHE A 126 12.03 13.47 6.42
CA PHE A 126 10.92 13.33 5.47
C PHE A 126 9.55 13.42 6.17
N ILE A 127 9.37 12.72 7.28
CA ILE A 127 8.08 12.65 7.99
C ILE A 127 7.79 13.95 8.76
N ASP A 128 8.80 14.52 9.43
CA ASP A 128 8.62 15.66 10.33
C ASP A 128 8.64 17.01 9.60
N GLU A 129 9.42 17.14 8.54
CA GLU A 129 9.65 18.41 7.84
C GLU A 129 9.12 18.43 6.41
N VAL A 130 9.53 17.49 5.57
CA VAL A 130 9.23 17.53 4.13
C VAL A 130 7.76 17.26 3.84
N ALA A 131 7.17 16.27 4.48
CA ALA A 131 5.78 15.91 4.24
C ALA A 131 4.80 16.99 4.72
N PRO A 132 4.93 17.55 5.94
CA PRO A 132 4.10 18.67 6.38
C PRO A 132 4.27 19.93 5.52
N ALA A 133 5.50 20.29 5.14
CA ALA A 133 5.77 21.44 4.28
C ALA A 133 5.06 21.35 2.91
N LYS A 134 4.80 20.13 2.43
CA LYS A 134 4.08 19.88 1.18
C LYS A 134 2.60 19.53 1.40
N SER A 135 2.11 19.59 2.62
CA SER A 135 0.76 19.15 3.01
C SER A 135 0.49 17.69 2.61
N TRP A 136 1.50 16.84 2.74
CA TRP A 136 1.36 15.40 2.55
C TRP A 136 1.06 14.72 3.88
N GLU A 137 0.11 13.79 3.85
CA GLU A 137 -0.18 12.91 4.98
C GLU A 137 0.74 11.68 4.91
N THR A 138 1.36 11.31 6.02
CA THR A 138 2.19 10.12 6.15
C THR A 138 1.57 9.14 7.13
N GLU A 139 1.52 7.86 6.78
CA GLU A 139 1.00 6.78 7.62
C GLU A 139 1.96 5.59 7.54
N PHE A 140 2.39 5.03 8.67
CA PHE A 140 3.22 3.84 8.65
C PHE A 140 2.45 2.64 8.09
N TYR A 141 3.19 1.75 7.43
CA TYR A 141 2.66 0.55 6.80
C TYR A 141 1.86 -0.34 7.77
N ASN A 142 2.35 -0.49 9.01
CA ASN A 142 1.70 -1.18 10.11
C ASN A 142 2.24 -0.68 11.45
N ASP A 143 1.56 -1.03 12.55
CA ASP A 143 1.93 -0.63 13.91
C ASP A 143 3.34 -1.11 14.29
N ALA A 144 3.72 -2.32 13.88
CA ALA A 144 5.05 -2.86 14.14
C ALA A 144 6.17 -2.01 13.51
N LYS A 145 5.94 -1.44 12.31
CA LYS A 145 6.88 -0.53 11.68
C LYS A 145 6.90 0.85 12.33
N ALA A 146 5.75 1.31 12.82
CA ALA A 146 5.66 2.55 13.59
C ALA A 146 6.42 2.45 14.92
N ASP A 147 6.27 1.34 15.64
CA ASP A 147 6.96 1.12 16.92
C ASP A 147 8.47 0.94 16.72
N MET A 148 8.87 0.18 15.69
CA MET A 148 10.28 0.06 15.31
C MET A 148 10.90 1.42 14.98
N TYR A 149 10.17 2.29 14.27
CA TYR A 149 10.63 3.64 13.96
C TYR A 149 10.85 4.47 15.23
N LYS A 150 9.87 4.48 16.14
CA LYS A 150 9.98 5.21 17.42
C LYS A 150 11.19 4.77 18.24
N GLU A 151 11.42 3.44 18.31
CA GLU A 151 12.54 2.89 19.06
C GLU A 151 13.89 3.31 18.47
N ILE A 152 14.04 3.23 17.14
CA ILE A 152 15.27 3.62 16.45
C ILE A 152 15.47 5.15 16.49
N GLU A 153 14.39 5.94 16.40
CA GLU A 153 14.46 7.41 16.56
C GLU A 153 14.93 7.79 17.95
N GLN A 154 14.46 7.11 18.98
CA GLN A 154 14.88 7.35 20.35
C GLN A 154 16.37 7.03 20.54
N ASP A 155 16.84 5.90 20.01
CA ASP A 155 18.27 5.55 20.04
C ASP A 155 19.11 6.60 19.29
N TYR A 156 18.65 7.08 18.15
CA TYR A 156 19.32 8.12 17.37
C TYR A 156 19.42 9.44 18.14
N ARG A 157 18.36 9.87 18.84
CA ARG A 157 18.37 11.08 19.68
C ARG A 157 19.34 10.97 20.84
N MET A 158 19.55 9.76 21.38
CA MET A 158 20.53 9.49 22.45
C MET A 158 21.96 9.35 21.94
N GLY A 159 22.20 9.52 20.63
CA GLY A 159 23.52 9.39 20.01
C GLY A 159 24.00 7.94 19.89
N SER A 160 23.14 6.96 20.15
CA SER A 160 23.44 5.55 19.96
C SER A 160 22.81 5.06 18.67
N THR A 161 23.62 4.52 17.76
CA THR A 161 23.13 3.84 16.57
C THR A 161 23.24 2.33 16.80
N ARG A 162 22.11 1.61 16.71
CA ARG A 162 22.16 0.14 16.75
C ARG A 162 22.97 -0.39 15.59
N MET A 163 23.95 -1.23 15.89
CA MET A 163 24.57 -2.06 14.86
C MET A 163 23.57 -3.12 14.40
N THR A 164 23.36 -3.22 13.09
CA THR A 164 22.64 -4.34 12.51
C THR A 164 23.42 -5.61 12.77
N ASP A 165 22.83 -6.53 13.55
CA ASP A 165 23.42 -7.83 13.82
C ASP A 165 23.65 -8.59 12.52
N ARG A 166 24.73 -9.39 12.49
CA ARG A 166 24.95 -10.33 11.37
C ARG A 166 23.79 -11.30 11.32
N PRO A 167 23.06 -11.42 10.22
CA PRO A 167 22.21 -12.59 10.06
C PRO A 167 23.11 -13.83 10.01
N GLN A 168 22.97 -14.71 10.97
CA GLN A 168 23.62 -16.02 10.95
C GLN A 168 23.04 -16.90 9.85
N ASP A 169 21.83 -16.56 9.36
CA ASP A 169 21.16 -17.18 8.22
C ASP A 169 20.82 -16.12 7.16
N VAL A 170 21.20 -16.37 5.93
CA VAL A 170 20.91 -15.52 4.76
C VAL A 170 19.41 -15.28 4.56
N ASN A 171 18.57 -16.17 5.09
CA ASN A 171 17.11 -16.09 5.04
C ASN A 171 16.48 -15.25 6.17
N LYS A 172 17.25 -14.84 7.18
CA LYS A 172 16.82 -14.01 8.31
C LYS A 172 17.59 -12.68 8.38
N ALA A 173 17.94 -12.12 7.23
CA ALA A 173 18.51 -10.78 7.18
C ALA A 173 17.47 -9.80 7.74
N SER A 174 17.61 -9.43 9.01
CA SER A 174 16.87 -8.33 9.62
C SER A 174 17.42 -7.02 9.06
N SER A 175 17.13 -6.75 7.78
CA SER A 175 17.42 -5.45 7.19
C SER A 175 16.51 -4.41 7.86
N ILE A 176 17.11 -3.34 8.34
CA ILE A 176 16.32 -2.21 8.83
C ILE A 176 15.62 -1.61 7.62
N SER A 177 14.30 -1.64 7.66
CA SER A 177 13.48 -1.07 6.60
C SER A 177 12.33 -0.27 7.18
N PHE A 178 12.17 0.94 6.69
CA PHE A 178 11.00 1.75 6.98
C PHE A 178 10.06 1.75 5.79
N SER A 179 8.78 1.57 6.07
CA SER A 179 7.73 1.56 5.05
C SER A 179 6.60 2.46 5.52
N PHE A 180 6.28 3.46 4.74
CA PHE A 180 5.20 4.39 5.05
C PHE A 180 4.48 4.83 3.78
N PHE A 181 3.19 5.07 3.95
CA PHE A 181 2.36 5.64 2.90
C PHE A 181 2.50 7.15 2.88
N VAL A 182 2.53 7.71 1.69
CA VAL A 182 2.52 9.16 1.46
C VAL A 182 1.32 9.48 0.60
N LYS A 183 0.42 10.29 1.13
CA LYS A 183 -0.76 10.77 0.45
C LYS A 183 -0.59 12.26 0.16
N GLY A 184 -0.60 12.60 -1.12
CA GLY A 184 -0.48 13.98 -1.61
C GLY A 184 -1.83 14.61 -1.90
N ALA A 185 -1.90 15.41 -2.98
CA ALA A 185 -3.08 16.11 -3.41
C ALA A 185 -4.31 15.20 -3.64
N PRO A 186 -5.53 15.72 -3.54
CA PRO A 186 -6.74 15.01 -3.90
C PRO A 186 -6.61 14.40 -5.30
N PHE A 187 -7.07 13.16 -5.46
CA PHE A 187 -6.96 12.36 -6.70
C PHE A 187 -5.55 11.89 -7.10
N SER A 188 -4.51 12.21 -6.34
CA SER A 188 -3.21 11.58 -6.51
C SER A 188 -3.20 10.16 -5.93
N PRO A 189 -2.57 9.18 -6.60
CA PRO A 189 -2.40 7.86 -5.99
C PRO A 189 -1.53 7.96 -4.74
N GLU A 190 -1.85 7.18 -3.73
CA GLU A 190 -0.96 7.00 -2.58
C GLU A 190 0.34 6.35 -3.03
N ARG A 191 1.43 6.70 -2.39
CA ARG A 191 2.76 6.13 -2.64
C ARG A 191 3.22 5.38 -1.40
N LEU A 192 3.61 4.14 -1.59
CA LEU A 192 4.27 3.36 -0.54
C LEU A 192 5.77 3.56 -0.68
N VAL A 193 6.35 4.35 0.21
CA VAL A 193 7.79 4.55 0.26
C VAL A 193 8.41 3.45 1.12
N HIS A 194 9.34 2.72 0.55
CA HIS A 194 10.05 1.63 1.19
C HIS A 194 11.55 1.91 1.15
N VAL A 195 12.12 2.27 2.30
CA VAL A 195 13.55 2.55 2.46
C VAL A 195 14.17 1.37 3.19
N TYR A 196 15.20 0.77 2.61
CA TYR A 196 15.81 -0.44 3.17
C TYR A 196 17.32 -0.52 2.91
N ASP A 197 18.01 -1.26 3.80
CA ASP A 197 19.44 -1.57 3.74
C ASP A 197 19.66 -2.93 3.07
#